data_814e6515b613e793d3faee75d514a263
#
_entry.id   814e6515b613e793d3faee75d514a263
#
_cell.length_a   1.000
_cell.length_b   1.000
_cell.length_c   1.000
_cell.angle_alpha   90.00
_cell.angle_beta   90.00
_cell.angle_gamma   90.00
#
_symmetry.space_group_name_H-M   'P 1'
#
loop_
_entity.id
_entity.type
_entity.pdbx_description
1 polymer ?
#
loop_
_entity_poly.entity_id
_entity_poly.type
_entity_poly.pdbx_seq_one_letter_code
_entity_poly.pdbx_strand_id
1 'polypeptide(L)'
;AKAQLTATGQIRERTELRAGQGTLQKEGDKAGLFTSQRARLNIGFTGYRFKIYTSLQDVRVWGQDASSINRTTTEANNGILFHEAWAEIMLNDTTSKIQNLSLKVGRQEISYDDQKVLGGLDWLQQGRRHDAIVFKYAYKGWIADVGAAFNQNKELNTGTIYNGVNSAYSAGTNGIGTMYKSFQYAYLGKKFFFGDVSFLFFKDDFNKYTNVTSGSPAVTTKVYGEGVWSRNTTGFYFNSNITRKINLTGSAYHQGGHDKDGRSLRANLASITSTFQIGRKLFVGPGIDYLSGTDGTKAVTATSQSNLFDPLYGTPHKFWGSMDYFYAASGFGKQGLLNYFFKMKYNAKDNLTFLLDIHGFEAANTLSNGAGGKLDSYLGTELDLLVKYNLTKMINIEAGY
;
A
#
# COMPACT_ATOMS: atom_id res chain seq x y z
N ALA A 1 22.26 -27.74 -10.30
CA ALA A 1 21.40 -26.71 -10.90
C ALA A 1 22.25 -25.85 -11.84
N LYS A 2 21.78 -25.64 -13.08
CA LYS A 2 22.45 -24.69 -13.99
C LYS A 2 22.20 -23.25 -13.49
N ALA A 3 23.23 -22.41 -13.50
CA ALA A 3 23.07 -21.00 -13.24
C ALA A 3 22.21 -20.36 -14.32
N GLN A 4 21.26 -19.51 -13.93
CA GLN A 4 20.35 -18.85 -14.85
C GLN A 4 20.38 -17.34 -14.64
N LEU A 5 20.67 -16.60 -15.70
CA LEU A 5 20.54 -15.15 -15.77
C LEU A 5 19.20 -14.81 -16.48
N THR A 6 18.46 -13.89 -15.91
CA THR A 6 17.23 -13.34 -16.50
C THR A 6 17.35 -11.83 -16.58
N ALA A 7 16.90 -11.24 -17.68
CA ALA A 7 16.77 -9.79 -17.85
C ALA A 7 15.40 -9.49 -18.44
N THR A 8 14.68 -8.54 -17.84
CA THR A 8 13.37 -8.06 -18.35
C THR A 8 13.30 -6.55 -18.23
N GLY A 9 12.55 -5.91 -19.11
CA GLY A 9 12.28 -4.48 -19.06
C GLY A 9 10.80 -4.18 -18.96
N GLN A 10 10.48 -3.02 -18.40
CA GLN A 10 9.13 -2.46 -18.38
C GLN A 10 9.20 -0.98 -18.65
N ILE A 11 8.35 -0.51 -19.57
CA ILE A 11 8.02 0.90 -19.74
C ILE A 11 6.53 1.04 -19.51
N ARG A 12 6.12 1.99 -18.67
CA ARG A 12 4.72 2.29 -18.38
C ARG A 12 4.52 3.79 -18.41
N GLU A 13 3.86 4.27 -19.44
CA GLU A 13 3.36 5.63 -19.52
C GLU A 13 1.92 5.68 -19.00
N ARG A 14 1.57 6.77 -18.33
CA ARG A 14 0.22 7.05 -17.87
C ARG A 14 -0.08 8.53 -17.99
N THR A 15 -1.01 8.86 -18.89
CA THR A 15 -1.54 10.21 -19.04
C THR A 15 -2.82 10.32 -18.22
N GLU A 16 -2.91 11.33 -17.38
CA GLU A 16 -4.05 11.58 -16.50
C GLU A 16 -4.59 12.99 -16.71
N LEU A 17 -5.91 13.10 -16.89
CA LEU A 17 -6.64 14.33 -16.68
C LEU A 17 -7.24 14.28 -15.27
N ARG A 18 -6.74 15.12 -14.38
CA ARG A 18 -7.04 15.06 -12.95
C ARG A 18 -7.79 16.30 -12.49
N ALA A 19 -9.05 16.12 -12.10
CA ALA A 19 -9.91 17.15 -11.56
C ALA A 19 -10.09 16.92 -10.04
N GLY A 20 -9.17 17.46 -9.24
CA GLY A 20 -9.01 17.11 -7.83
C GLY A 20 -8.18 15.83 -7.62
N GLN A 21 -7.65 15.66 -6.42
CA GLN A 21 -7.01 14.41 -5.96
C GLN A 21 -7.05 14.38 -4.44
N GLY A 22 -7.64 13.32 -3.88
CA GLY A 22 -7.86 13.23 -2.44
C GLY A 22 -8.86 14.25 -1.89
N THR A 23 -9.36 15.15 -2.71
CA THR A 23 -10.43 16.13 -2.45
C THR A 23 -11.18 16.40 -3.74
N LEU A 24 -12.47 16.75 -3.64
CA LEU A 24 -13.24 17.21 -4.77
C LEU A 24 -12.64 18.53 -5.32
N GLN A 25 -12.72 18.69 -6.64
CA GLN A 25 -12.36 19.95 -7.29
C GLN A 25 -13.26 21.07 -6.76
N LYS A 26 -12.65 22.19 -6.39
CA LYS A 26 -13.38 23.38 -5.97
C LYS A 26 -13.80 24.18 -7.20
N GLU A 27 -14.83 25.02 -7.04
CA GLU A 27 -15.21 25.98 -8.06
C GLU A 27 -14.03 26.90 -8.40
N GLY A 28 -13.74 27.04 -9.70
CA GLY A 28 -12.62 27.81 -10.20
C GLY A 28 -11.28 27.04 -10.32
N ASP A 29 -11.16 25.87 -9.77
CA ASP A 29 -9.98 25.03 -9.95
C ASP A 29 -9.92 24.48 -11.39
N LYS A 30 -8.69 24.39 -11.93
CA LYS A 30 -8.47 23.80 -13.26
C LYS A 30 -7.99 22.37 -13.13
N ALA A 31 -8.48 21.49 -14.01
CA ALA A 31 -7.98 20.14 -14.10
C ALA A 31 -6.51 20.12 -14.56
N GLY A 32 -5.70 19.28 -13.95
CA GLY A 32 -4.32 19.03 -14.33
C GLY A 32 -4.22 17.96 -15.40
N LEU A 33 -3.44 18.19 -16.45
CA LEU A 33 -3.08 17.19 -17.46
C LEU A 33 -1.60 16.93 -17.39
N PHE A 34 -1.19 15.67 -17.19
CA PHE A 34 0.21 15.30 -17.17
C PHE A 34 0.39 13.83 -17.61
N THR A 35 1.59 13.52 -18.08
CA THR A 35 2.00 12.16 -18.37
C THR A 35 3.14 11.77 -17.43
N SER A 36 2.91 10.72 -16.65
CA SER A 36 3.94 10.10 -15.82
C SER A 36 4.50 8.85 -16.51
N GLN A 37 5.77 8.60 -16.32
CA GLN A 37 6.46 7.45 -16.89
C GLN A 37 7.23 6.69 -15.83
N ARG A 38 7.23 5.37 -15.95
CA ARG A 38 8.14 4.48 -15.24
C ARG A 38 8.89 3.61 -16.24
N ALA A 39 10.22 3.60 -16.13
CA ALA A 39 11.08 2.62 -16.76
C ALA A 39 11.72 1.73 -15.70
N ARG A 40 11.67 0.41 -15.88
CA ARG A 40 12.35 -0.58 -15.03
C ARG A 40 13.20 -1.52 -15.87
N LEU A 41 14.41 -1.80 -15.37
CA LEU A 41 15.26 -2.89 -15.84
C LEU A 41 15.46 -3.87 -14.69
N ASN A 42 14.99 -5.10 -14.88
CA ASN A 42 15.08 -6.14 -13.88
C ASN A 42 16.13 -7.16 -14.30
N ILE A 43 17.05 -7.48 -13.40
CA ILE A 43 18.11 -8.46 -13.60
C ILE A 43 18.03 -9.47 -12.46
N GLY A 44 17.87 -10.72 -12.79
CA GLY A 44 17.84 -11.83 -11.84
C GLY A 44 18.94 -12.85 -12.14
N PHE A 45 19.60 -13.33 -11.12
CA PHE A 45 20.53 -14.44 -11.21
C PHE A 45 20.14 -15.52 -10.20
N THR A 46 19.99 -16.75 -10.69
CA THR A 46 19.72 -17.92 -9.85
C THR A 46 20.90 -18.87 -9.97
N GLY A 47 21.58 -19.10 -8.86
CA GLY A 47 22.66 -20.08 -8.73
C GLY A 47 22.24 -21.30 -7.89
N TYR A 48 23.23 -22.12 -7.52
CA TYR A 48 23.00 -23.21 -6.59
C TYR A 48 22.75 -22.65 -5.19
N ARG A 49 21.52 -22.82 -4.68
CA ARG A 49 21.07 -22.39 -3.34
C ARG A 49 21.10 -20.87 -3.09
N PHE A 50 21.15 -20.03 -4.13
CA PHE A 50 20.99 -18.61 -3.94
C PHE A 50 20.35 -17.94 -5.16
N LYS A 51 19.71 -16.80 -4.91
CA LYS A 51 19.18 -15.91 -5.93
C LYS A 51 19.62 -14.50 -5.61
N ILE A 52 19.91 -13.74 -6.65
CA ILE A 52 20.13 -12.30 -6.58
C ILE A 52 19.16 -11.64 -7.55
N TYR A 53 18.58 -10.54 -7.14
CA TYR A 53 17.67 -9.78 -7.98
C TYR A 53 17.88 -8.29 -7.79
N THR A 54 17.85 -7.56 -8.90
CA THR A 54 17.96 -6.11 -8.92
C THR A 54 16.93 -5.55 -9.89
N SER A 55 16.21 -4.51 -9.46
CA SER A 55 15.31 -3.71 -10.28
C SER A 55 15.76 -2.25 -10.25
N LEU A 56 16.34 -1.79 -11.36
CA LEU A 56 16.66 -0.39 -11.58
C LEU A 56 15.40 0.32 -12.07
N GLN A 57 15.10 1.49 -11.53
CA GLN A 57 13.89 2.22 -11.84
C GLN A 57 14.18 3.70 -12.05
N ASP A 58 13.58 4.26 -13.10
CA ASP A 58 13.37 5.68 -13.31
C ASP A 58 11.87 6.00 -13.28
N VAL A 59 11.51 7.07 -12.60
CA VAL A 59 10.13 7.60 -12.56
C VAL A 59 10.18 9.10 -12.79
N ARG A 60 9.43 9.56 -13.78
CA ARG A 60 9.38 10.98 -14.15
C ARG A 60 8.02 11.43 -14.64
N VAL A 61 7.80 12.73 -14.67
CA VAL A 61 6.72 13.38 -15.41
C VAL A 61 7.32 13.93 -16.71
N TRP A 62 6.66 13.75 -17.84
CA TRP A 62 7.12 14.26 -19.12
C TRP A 62 7.22 15.79 -19.08
N GLY A 63 8.33 16.34 -19.61
CA GLY A 63 8.62 17.76 -19.54
C GLY A 63 9.16 18.25 -18.18
N GLN A 64 9.33 17.37 -17.21
CA GLN A 64 9.97 17.70 -15.92
C GLN A 64 11.40 18.20 -16.10
N ASP A 65 12.10 17.67 -17.10
CA ASP A 65 13.41 18.19 -17.54
C ASP A 65 13.19 19.34 -18.52
N ALA A 66 13.54 20.53 -18.13
CA ALA A 66 13.27 21.76 -18.89
C ALA A 66 14.03 21.89 -20.21
N SER A 67 14.87 20.94 -20.57
CA SER A 67 15.75 21.05 -21.72
C SER A 67 16.02 19.71 -22.42
N SER A 68 15.90 19.68 -23.73
CA SER A 68 16.30 18.54 -24.56
C SER A 68 17.81 18.21 -24.49
N ILE A 69 18.63 19.09 -23.94
CA ILE A 69 20.04 18.90 -23.69
C ILE A 69 20.40 18.72 -22.23
N ASN A 70 19.39 18.62 -21.36
CA ASN A 70 19.51 18.26 -19.95
C ASN A 70 20.62 19.02 -19.18
N ARG A 71 20.66 20.35 -19.32
CA ARG A 71 21.66 21.18 -18.64
C ARG A 71 21.41 21.42 -17.17
N THR A 72 20.21 21.07 -16.68
CA THR A 72 19.75 21.37 -15.32
C THR A 72 19.46 20.13 -14.50
N THR A 73 19.93 18.96 -14.90
CA THR A 73 19.77 17.72 -14.13
C THR A 73 20.49 17.85 -12.79
N THR A 74 19.75 17.67 -11.71
CA THR A 74 20.29 17.53 -10.37
C THR A 74 19.90 16.14 -9.84
N GLU A 75 20.65 15.60 -8.88
CA GLU A 75 20.32 14.33 -8.23
C GLU A 75 18.88 14.28 -7.68
N ALA A 76 18.33 15.42 -7.30
CA ALA A 76 16.97 15.54 -6.80
C ALA A 76 15.90 15.32 -7.87
N ASN A 77 16.20 15.53 -9.14
CA ASN A 77 15.22 15.57 -10.21
C ASN A 77 15.24 14.35 -11.13
N ASN A 78 16.37 13.69 -11.30
CA ASN A 78 16.52 12.59 -12.26
C ASN A 78 17.58 11.58 -11.81
N GLY A 79 17.17 10.64 -11.00
CA GLY A 79 18.06 9.56 -10.59
C GLY A 79 17.47 8.19 -10.92
N ILE A 80 18.21 7.36 -11.64
CA ILE A 80 17.96 5.93 -11.63
C ILE A 80 18.23 5.44 -10.22
N LEU A 81 17.25 4.76 -9.63
CA LEU A 81 17.37 4.21 -8.28
C LEU A 81 17.06 2.71 -8.26
N PHE A 82 17.58 2.03 -7.27
CA PHE A 82 17.22 0.65 -7.00
C PHE A 82 15.82 0.60 -6.39
N HIS A 83 14.86 0.12 -7.19
CA HIS A 83 13.53 -0.21 -6.66
C HIS A 83 13.60 -1.46 -5.79
N GLU A 84 14.29 -2.51 -6.27
CA GLU A 84 14.64 -3.68 -5.48
C GLU A 84 16.13 -4.03 -5.67
N ALA A 85 16.77 -4.54 -4.63
CA ALA A 85 18.11 -5.09 -4.63
C ALA A 85 18.26 -6.04 -3.46
N TRP A 86 18.14 -7.35 -3.71
CA TRP A 86 18.15 -8.36 -2.66
C TRP A 86 18.85 -9.65 -3.08
N ALA A 87 19.28 -10.40 -2.06
CA ALA A 87 19.74 -11.76 -2.18
C ALA A 87 18.88 -12.71 -1.35
N GLU A 88 18.63 -13.90 -1.85
CA GLU A 88 17.92 -14.97 -1.14
C GLU A 88 18.81 -16.22 -1.12
N ILE A 89 19.05 -16.74 0.07
CA ILE A 89 19.87 -17.94 0.32
C ILE A 89 18.94 -19.08 0.73
N MET A 90 18.98 -20.18 -0.02
CA MET A 90 18.25 -21.41 0.31
C MET A 90 19.01 -22.16 1.41
N LEU A 91 18.38 -22.34 2.56
CA LEU A 91 18.96 -23.01 3.73
C LEU A 91 18.76 -24.52 3.69
N ASN A 92 17.72 -24.99 2.98
CA ASN A 92 17.48 -26.42 2.78
C ASN A 92 18.22 -26.96 1.54
N ASP A 93 18.52 -28.24 1.56
CA ASP A 93 19.06 -28.94 0.39
C ASP A 93 17.97 -29.29 -0.61
N THR A 94 18.36 -29.53 -1.87
CA THR A 94 17.47 -29.96 -2.95
C THR A 94 16.82 -31.32 -2.72
N THR A 95 17.40 -32.15 -1.85
CA THR A 95 16.87 -33.45 -1.39
C THR A 95 15.84 -33.32 -0.27
N SER A 96 15.72 -32.15 0.35
CA SER A 96 14.79 -31.88 1.44
C SER A 96 13.35 -31.96 0.98
N LYS A 97 12.46 -32.51 1.82
CA LYS A 97 11.01 -32.48 1.62
C LYS A 97 10.43 -31.08 1.83
N ILE A 98 11.16 -30.17 2.47
CA ILE A 98 10.78 -28.77 2.66
C ILE A 98 10.86 -28.09 1.30
N GLN A 99 9.76 -27.48 0.86
CA GLN A 99 9.66 -26.82 -0.45
C GLN A 99 10.50 -25.53 -0.50
N ASN A 100 10.52 -24.77 0.59
CA ASN A 100 11.36 -23.61 0.76
C ASN A 100 11.74 -23.43 2.22
N LEU A 101 13.02 -23.20 2.47
CA LEU A 101 13.58 -22.67 3.71
C LEU A 101 14.67 -21.71 3.30
N SER A 102 14.44 -20.41 3.40
CA SER A 102 15.36 -19.41 2.87
C SER A 102 15.44 -18.17 3.74
N LEU A 103 16.50 -17.42 3.55
CA LEU A 103 16.72 -16.09 4.09
C LEU A 103 16.86 -15.11 2.93
N LYS A 104 15.96 -14.13 2.87
CA LYS A 104 15.96 -13.05 1.87
C LYS A 104 16.36 -11.74 2.53
N VAL A 105 17.38 -11.07 2.02
CA VAL A 105 17.97 -9.87 2.61
C VAL A 105 18.15 -8.80 1.54
N GLY A 106 17.81 -7.56 1.87
CA GLY A 106 17.98 -6.38 1.02
C GLY A 106 16.68 -5.63 0.76
N ARG A 107 16.75 -4.69 -0.18
CA ARG A 107 15.60 -3.87 -0.60
C ARG A 107 14.63 -4.70 -1.40
N GLN A 108 13.41 -4.89 -0.92
CA GLN A 108 12.45 -5.83 -1.48
C GLN A 108 11.01 -5.36 -1.29
N GLU A 109 10.12 -5.79 -2.18
CA GLU A 109 8.68 -5.73 -1.96
C GLU A 109 8.27 -6.77 -0.92
N ILE A 110 7.36 -6.39 -0.02
CA ILE A 110 6.68 -7.27 0.93
C ILE A 110 5.18 -7.16 0.65
N SER A 111 4.59 -8.25 0.21
CA SER A 111 3.20 -8.29 -0.25
C SER A 111 2.56 -9.60 0.14
N TYR A 112 1.41 -9.53 0.84
CA TYR A 112 0.65 -10.69 1.31
C TYR A 112 -0.83 -10.53 1.01
N ASP A 113 -1.50 -11.66 0.84
CA ASP A 113 -2.95 -11.80 0.69
C ASP A 113 -3.50 -10.93 -0.46
N ASP A 114 -4.54 -10.13 -0.18
CA ASP A 114 -5.13 -9.19 -1.13
C ASP A 114 -4.39 -7.85 -1.24
N GLN A 115 -3.32 -7.66 -0.44
CA GLN A 115 -2.53 -6.43 -0.33
C GLN A 115 -3.25 -5.28 0.42
N LYS A 116 -4.26 -5.56 1.21
CA LYS A 116 -5.00 -4.52 1.93
C LYS A 116 -4.16 -3.86 3.03
N VAL A 117 -3.28 -4.61 3.68
CA VAL A 117 -2.40 -4.11 4.74
C VAL A 117 -0.90 -4.16 4.42
N LEU A 118 -0.45 -5.10 3.57
CA LEU A 118 0.93 -5.19 3.07
C LEU A 118 0.92 -5.43 1.58
N GLY A 119 1.44 -4.50 0.78
CA GLY A 119 1.39 -4.57 -0.66
C GLY A 119 2.40 -3.67 -1.39
N GLY A 120 2.66 -4.00 -2.65
CA GLY A 120 3.65 -3.33 -3.49
C GLY A 120 3.26 -1.94 -3.98
N LEU A 121 1.99 -1.55 -3.82
CA LEU A 121 1.47 -0.24 -4.27
C LEU A 121 1.85 0.08 -5.72
N ASP A 122 1.77 -0.91 -6.60
CA ASP A 122 2.27 -0.79 -7.98
C ASP A 122 1.44 0.18 -8.85
N TRP A 123 0.25 0.59 -8.39
CA TRP A 123 -0.51 1.68 -9.00
C TRP A 123 0.33 2.96 -9.10
N LEU A 124 0.99 3.39 -8.04
CA LEU A 124 1.95 4.48 -8.10
C LEU A 124 3.15 4.08 -8.98
N GLN A 125 3.67 5.05 -9.75
CA GLN A 125 4.84 4.80 -10.59
C GLN A 125 6.05 4.33 -9.76
N GLN A 126 6.19 4.84 -8.53
CA GLN A 126 7.29 4.52 -7.63
C GLN A 126 7.24 3.09 -7.10
N GLY A 127 6.03 2.55 -6.81
CA GLY A 127 5.86 1.29 -6.08
C GLY A 127 6.41 1.36 -4.65
N ARG A 128 6.14 0.32 -3.84
CA ARG A 128 6.60 0.24 -2.46
C ARG A 128 7.68 -0.82 -2.30
N ARG A 129 8.66 -0.55 -1.44
CA ARG A 129 9.76 -1.44 -1.09
C ARG A 129 10.20 -1.17 0.34
N HIS A 130 10.89 -2.15 0.92
CA HIS A 130 11.40 -2.13 2.29
C HIS A 130 12.83 -2.66 2.31
N ASP A 131 13.71 -2.03 3.08
CA ASP A 131 15.03 -2.56 3.38
C ASP A 131 14.88 -3.56 4.55
N ALA A 132 14.89 -4.85 4.22
CA ALA A 132 14.37 -5.89 5.11
C ALA A 132 15.17 -7.19 5.05
N ILE A 133 15.04 -7.96 6.13
CA ILE A 133 15.45 -9.37 6.23
C ILE A 133 14.19 -10.21 6.46
N VAL A 134 14.01 -11.29 5.68
CA VAL A 134 12.85 -12.18 5.78
C VAL A 134 13.32 -13.63 5.78
N PHE A 135 13.00 -14.33 6.86
CA PHE A 135 13.10 -15.80 6.92
C PHE A 135 11.81 -16.39 6.38
N LYS A 136 11.94 -17.33 5.44
CA LYS A 136 10.81 -17.90 4.69
C LYS A 136 10.80 -19.42 4.81
N TYR A 137 9.62 -19.95 5.11
CA TYR A 137 9.38 -21.39 5.17
C TYR A 137 8.14 -21.75 4.35
N ALA A 138 8.23 -22.83 3.57
CA ALA A 138 7.08 -23.40 2.87
C ALA A 138 7.14 -24.92 2.85
N TYR A 139 6.06 -25.58 3.30
CA TYR A 139 5.93 -27.02 3.31
C TYR A 139 4.48 -27.47 3.30
N LYS A 140 4.10 -28.37 2.39
CA LYS A 140 2.76 -28.96 2.27
C LYS A 140 1.61 -27.96 2.35
N GLY A 141 1.75 -26.83 1.62
CA GLY A 141 0.77 -25.75 1.58
C GLY A 141 0.78 -24.81 2.79
N TRP A 142 1.65 -25.02 3.78
CA TRP A 142 1.99 -24.04 4.80
C TRP A 142 3.01 -23.05 4.27
N ILE A 143 2.85 -21.79 4.63
CA ILE A 143 3.81 -20.69 4.43
C ILE A 143 3.98 -20.04 5.79
N ALA A 144 5.23 -19.86 6.23
CA ALA A 144 5.53 -19.10 7.44
C ALA A 144 6.69 -18.17 7.16
N ASP A 145 6.45 -16.87 7.19
CA ASP A 145 7.46 -15.84 6.99
C ASP A 145 7.61 -15.01 8.27
N VAL A 146 8.85 -14.77 8.67
CA VAL A 146 9.18 -13.85 9.76
C VAL A 146 10.14 -12.80 9.21
N GLY A 147 9.79 -11.53 9.35
CA GLY A 147 10.58 -10.46 8.76
C GLY A 147 10.77 -9.26 9.67
N ALA A 148 11.82 -8.52 9.39
CA ALA A 148 12.11 -7.24 10.04
C ALA A 148 12.67 -6.24 9.02
N ALA A 149 12.34 -4.98 9.20
CA ALA A 149 12.87 -3.86 8.43
C ALA A 149 13.11 -2.66 9.33
N PHE A 150 13.97 -1.77 8.89
CA PHE A 150 14.21 -0.52 9.60
C PHE A 150 14.58 0.60 8.64
N ASN A 151 14.33 1.86 9.10
CA ASN A 151 14.72 3.08 8.43
C ASN A 151 15.59 3.94 9.35
N GLN A 152 16.49 4.68 8.76
CA GLN A 152 17.30 5.69 9.43
C GLN A 152 17.65 6.81 8.45
N ASN A 153 17.88 8.02 8.95
CA ASN A 153 18.15 9.18 8.08
C ASN A 153 19.47 9.05 7.31
N LYS A 154 20.50 8.54 8.02
CA LYS A 154 21.87 8.36 7.52
C LYS A 154 22.67 7.51 8.49
N GLU A 155 23.87 7.14 8.10
CA GLU A 155 24.87 6.60 9.01
C GLU A 155 25.22 7.65 10.08
N LEU A 156 25.18 7.24 11.35
CA LEU A 156 25.46 8.09 12.52
C LEU A 156 26.49 7.40 13.41
N ASN A 157 27.38 8.19 14.02
CA ASN A 157 28.36 7.69 14.96
C ASN A 157 27.75 7.28 16.30
N THR A 158 26.62 7.90 16.67
CA THR A 158 25.90 7.65 17.90
C THR A 158 24.40 7.76 17.70
N GLY A 159 23.66 6.83 18.28
CA GLY A 159 22.21 6.80 18.20
C GLY A 159 21.68 6.50 16.78
N THR A 160 20.39 6.32 16.69
CA THR A 160 19.69 6.10 15.40
C THR A 160 18.39 6.88 15.43
N ILE A 161 18.25 7.86 14.55
CA ILE A 161 17.06 8.70 14.45
C ILE A 161 16.48 8.54 13.04
N TYR A 162 15.16 8.41 12.99
CA TYR A 162 14.39 8.48 11.76
C TYR A 162 13.21 9.43 11.96
N ASN A 163 13.23 10.58 11.32
CA ASN A 163 12.21 11.60 11.47
C ASN A 163 11.10 11.54 10.42
N GLY A 164 11.01 10.42 9.71
CA GLY A 164 9.99 10.22 8.68
C GLY A 164 10.37 10.79 7.32
N VAL A 165 9.36 10.99 6.47
CA VAL A 165 9.55 11.43 5.09
C VAL A 165 10.22 12.80 5.04
N ASN A 166 11.23 12.93 4.20
CA ASN A 166 11.82 14.23 3.85
C ASN A 166 10.70 15.22 3.44
N SER A 167 10.74 16.43 3.93
CA SER A 167 9.77 17.50 3.66
C SER A 167 9.56 17.81 2.16
N ALA A 168 10.46 17.37 1.29
CA ALA A 168 10.30 17.43 -0.16
C ALA A 168 9.21 16.50 -0.71
N TYR A 169 8.80 15.48 0.04
CA TYR A 169 7.70 14.60 -0.33
C TYR A 169 6.45 15.03 0.41
N SER A 170 5.59 15.79 -0.25
CA SER A 170 4.27 16.15 0.29
C SER A 170 3.48 14.88 0.62
N ALA A 171 2.57 14.98 1.56
CA ALA A 171 1.67 13.90 1.98
C ALA A 171 0.86 13.25 0.83
N GLY A 172 0.95 13.78 -0.40
CA GLY A 172 0.22 13.33 -1.58
C GLY A 172 0.71 12.04 -2.23
N THR A 173 1.87 11.49 -1.86
CA THR A 173 2.38 10.30 -2.55
C THR A 173 1.85 8.99 -1.99
N ASN A 174 1.34 8.96 -0.78
CA ASN A 174 0.74 7.77 -0.18
C ASN A 174 -0.18 8.08 1.00
N GLY A 175 -0.65 9.30 1.12
CA GLY A 175 -1.67 9.81 2.02
C GLY A 175 -1.54 9.57 3.52
N ILE A 176 -0.94 8.50 3.94
CA ILE A 176 -0.87 8.05 5.33
C ILE A 176 0.56 8.10 5.87
N GLY A 177 1.40 8.61 5.14
CA GLY A 177 2.83 8.72 4.97
C GLY A 177 3.75 8.96 6.15
N THR A 178 3.46 8.62 7.39
CA THR A 178 4.52 8.52 8.37
C THR A 178 5.17 7.15 8.26
N MET A 179 6.41 7.15 7.78
CA MET A 179 7.18 5.92 7.67
C MET A 179 7.57 5.40 9.06
N TYR A 180 7.60 4.09 9.20
CA TYR A 180 8.13 3.43 10.40
C TYR A 180 9.63 3.71 10.58
N LYS A 181 10.09 3.68 11.83
CA LYS A 181 11.51 3.56 12.16
C LYS A 181 11.98 2.11 11.97
N SER A 182 11.17 1.16 12.45
CA SER A 182 11.36 -0.28 12.28
C SER A 182 10.03 -1.00 12.23
N PHE A 183 10.00 -2.18 11.66
CA PHE A 183 8.91 -3.11 11.86
C PHE A 183 9.41 -4.55 11.98
N GLN A 184 8.60 -5.38 12.60
CA GLN A 184 8.75 -6.81 12.69
C GLN A 184 7.39 -7.46 12.40
N TYR A 185 7.39 -8.61 11.73
CA TYR A 185 6.15 -9.32 11.46
C TYR A 185 6.33 -10.84 11.43
N ALA A 186 5.22 -11.53 11.65
CA ALA A 186 5.06 -12.95 11.40
C ALA A 186 3.80 -13.16 10.55
N TYR A 187 3.96 -13.88 9.46
CA TYR A 187 2.88 -14.29 8.57
C TYR A 187 2.80 -15.81 8.55
N LEU A 188 1.60 -16.34 8.72
CA LEU A 188 1.32 -17.77 8.65
C LEU A 188 0.16 -17.99 7.68
N GLY A 189 0.42 -18.65 6.56
CA GLY A 189 -0.58 -18.99 5.55
C GLY A 189 -0.74 -20.48 5.37
N LYS A 190 -1.96 -20.90 5.03
CA LYS A 190 -2.27 -22.29 4.68
C LYS A 190 -3.15 -22.33 3.46
N LYS A 191 -2.70 -23.11 2.45
CA LYS A 191 -3.49 -23.45 1.27
C LYS A 191 -4.28 -24.73 1.51
N PHE A 192 -5.59 -24.66 1.32
CA PHE A 192 -6.50 -25.77 1.33
C PHE A 192 -7.04 -26.02 -0.09
N PHE A 193 -7.77 -27.13 -0.29
CA PHE A 193 -8.40 -27.41 -1.57
C PHE A 193 -9.53 -26.43 -1.92
N PHE A 194 -10.14 -25.79 -0.91
CA PHE A 194 -11.23 -24.82 -1.08
C PHE A 194 -10.76 -23.36 -1.06
N GLY A 195 -9.49 -23.10 -0.76
CA GLY A 195 -8.95 -21.74 -0.71
C GLY A 195 -7.77 -21.56 0.24
N ASP A 196 -7.49 -20.33 0.55
CA ASP A 196 -6.35 -19.91 1.36
C ASP A 196 -6.85 -19.24 2.66
N VAL A 197 -6.14 -19.48 3.76
CA VAL A 197 -6.34 -18.77 5.04
C VAL A 197 -4.99 -18.31 5.54
N SER A 198 -4.91 -17.10 6.07
CA SER A 198 -3.69 -16.59 6.67
C SER A 198 -3.94 -15.84 7.98
N PHE A 199 -2.87 -15.73 8.75
CA PHE A 199 -2.77 -14.93 9.96
C PHE A 199 -1.55 -14.02 9.84
N LEU A 200 -1.71 -12.75 10.20
CA LEU A 200 -0.65 -11.77 10.26
C LEU A 200 -0.56 -11.19 11.67
N PHE A 201 0.65 -11.18 12.21
CA PHE A 201 1.06 -10.29 13.29
C PHE A 201 2.09 -9.31 12.76
N PHE A 202 1.85 -8.03 12.93
CA PHE A 202 2.73 -6.96 12.45
C PHE A 202 2.91 -5.92 13.56
N LYS A 203 4.16 -5.58 13.87
CA LYS A 203 4.52 -4.53 14.81
C LYS A 203 5.37 -3.50 14.09
N ASP A 204 4.95 -2.24 14.10
CA ASP A 204 5.76 -1.13 13.61
C ASP A 204 6.01 -0.09 14.71
N ASP A 205 7.16 0.55 14.59
CA ASP A 205 7.69 1.48 15.58
C ASP A 205 7.91 2.84 14.92
N PHE A 206 7.55 3.91 15.65
CA PHE A 206 7.72 5.29 15.24
C PHE A 206 8.62 6.01 16.23
N ASN A 207 9.58 6.83 15.76
CA ASN A 207 10.39 7.63 16.67
C ASN A 207 9.53 8.53 17.53
N LYS A 208 9.84 8.58 18.82
CA LYS A 208 9.24 9.58 19.71
C LYS A 208 9.73 10.98 19.36
N TYR A 209 8.86 11.95 19.55
CA TYR A 209 9.17 13.35 19.39
C TYR A 209 8.46 14.19 20.45
N THR A 210 8.99 15.38 20.69
CA THR A 210 8.34 16.45 21.46
C THR A 210 8.05 17.62 20.52
N ASN A 211 6.93 18.29 20.74
CA ASN A 211 6.62 19.52 20.02
C ASN A 211 7.30 20.70 20.77
N VAL A 212 8.13 21.42 20.06
CA VAL A 212 8.80 22.62 20.54
C VAL A 212 8.29 23.83 19.76
N THR A 213 7.70 24.78 20.46
CA THR A 213 7.20 26.02 19.84
C THR A 213 8.19 27.15 20.13
N SER A 214 8.69 27.82 19.10
CA SER A 214 9.67 28.91 19.22
C SER A 214 9.46 29.98 18.15
N GLY A 215 10.01 31.15 18.35
CA GLY A 215 9.99 32.26 17.39
C GLY A 215 8.78 33.17 17.50
N SER A 216 8.82 34.25 16.69
CA SER A 216 7.72 35.21 16.51
C SER A 216 7.64 35.54 15.01
N PRO A 217 6.61 35.06 14.29
CA PRO A 217 5.46 34.28 14.78
C PRO A 217 5.85 32.89 15.30
N ALA A 218 5.08 32.37 16.25
CA ALA A 218 5.34 31.09 16.89
C ALA A 218 5.25 29.92 15.89
N VAL A 219 6.33 29.14 15.77
CA VAL A 219 6.39 27.94 14.91
C VAL A 219 6.61 26.72 15.79
N THR A 220 5.74 25.71 15.63
CA THR A 220 5.88 24.43 16.33
C THR A 220 6.60 23.42 15.44
N THR A 221 7.72 22.91 15.94
CA THR A 221 8.53 21.90 15.26
C THR A 221 8.58 20.60 16.08
N LYS A 222 8.69 19.46 15.39
CA LYS A 222 8.90 18.15 16.02
C LYS A 222 10.39 17.96 16.28
N VAL A 223 10.76 17.78 17.54
CA VAL A 223 12.13 17.41 17.94
C VAL A 223 12.12 15.92 18.28
N TYR A 224 12.77 15.13 17.45
CA TYR A 224 12.84 13.69 17.60
C TYR A 224 13.89 13.31 18.63
N GLY A 225 13.54 12.37 19.52
CA GLY A 225 14.37 11.89 20.61
C GLY A 225 14.53 10.38 20.61
N GLU A 226 15.05 9.88 21.73
CA GLU A 226 15.19 8.44 21.94
C GLU A 226 13.85 7.75 22.21
N GLY A 227 13.82 6.44 21.92
CA GLY A 227 12.65 5.59 22.12
C GLY A 227 11.68 5.61 20.96
N VAL A 228 10.68 4.77 21.06
CA VAL A 228 9.66 4.56 20.03
C VAL A 228 8.26 4.47 20.64
N TRP A 229 7.28 4.80 19.81
CA TRP A 229 5.88 4.40 19.97
C TRP A 229 5.64 3.20 19.09
N SER A 230 5.05 2.14 19.62
CA SER A 230 4.82 0.89 18.90
C SER A 230 3.34 0.67 18.65
N ARG A 231 3.03 0.32 17.41
CA ARG A 231 1.71 -0.15 16.98
C ARG A 231 1.77 -1.65 16.69
N ASN A 232 0.77 -2.38 17.12
CA ASN A 232 0.59 -3.79 16.80
C ASN A 232 -0.65 -3.96 15.95
N THR A 233 -0.54 -4.72 14.85
CA THR A 233 -1.66 -5.10 13.99
C THR A 233 -1.71 -6.62 13.91
N THR A 234 -2.86 -7.19 14.23
CA THR A 234 -3.06 -8.64 14.21
C THR A 234 -4.37 -8.95 13.50
N GLY A 235 -4.36 -9.96 12.64
CA GLY A 235 -5.60 -10.31 11.95
C GLY A 235 -5.49 -11.51 11.05
N PHE A 236 -6.62 -11.79 10.40
CA PHE A 236 -6.83 -12.94 9.54
C PHE A 236 -7.31 -12.49 8.17
N TYR A 237 -6.96 -13.28 7.18
CA TYR A 237 -7.46 -13.20 5.82
C TYR A 237 -7.90 -14.59 5.37
N PHE A 238 -8.94 -14.64 4.55
CA PHE A 238 -9.29 -15.84 3.82
C PHE A 238 -9.74 -15.51 2.39
N ASN A 239 -9.51 -16.46 1.50
CA ASN A 239 -10.03 -16.47 0.14
C ASN A 239 -10.50 -17.88 -0.18
N SER A 240 -11.78 -18.07 -0.38
CA SER A 240 -12.40 -19.39 -0.49
C SER A 240 -13.30 -19.49 -1.71
N ASN A 241 -13.14 -20.56 -2.48
CA ASN A 241 -14.06 -20.95 -3.53
C ASN A 241 -15.19 -21.78 -2.92
N ILE A 242 -16.29 -21.14 -2.53
CA ILE A 242 -17.47 -21.81 -1.98
C ILE A 242 -18.06 -22.79 -3.00
N THR A 243 -18.04 -22.37 -4.27
CA THR A 243 -18.36 -23.24 -5.42
C THR A 243 -17.42 -22.88 -6.59
N ARG A 244 -17.52 -23.60 -7.72
CA ARG A 244 -16.79 -23.23 -8.94
C ARG A 244 -17.14 -21.85 -9.50
N LYS A 245 -18.28 -21.26 -9.07
CA LYS A 245 -18.79 -19.98 -9.57
C LYS A 245 -18.89 -18.91 -8.49
N ILE A 246 -18.62 -19.25 -7.25
CA ILE A 246 -18.75 -18.32 -6.10
C ILE A 246 -17.44 -18.34 -5.35
N ASN A 247 -16.79 -17.20 -5.30
CA ASN A 247 -15.63 -16.95 -4.45
C ASN A 247 -16.03 -15.98 -3.34
N LEU A 248 -15.51 -16.19 -2.15
CA LEU A 248 -15.66 -15.33 -0.98
C LEU A 248 -14.29 -14.99 -0.43
N THR A 249 -14.02 -13.69 -0.28
CA THR A 249 -12.79 -13.17 0.32
C THR A 249 -13.15 -12.32 1.53
N GLY A 250 -12.40 -12.45 2.61
CA GLY A 250 -12.61 -11.61 3.77
C GLY A 250 -11.36 -11.42 4.60
N SER A 251 -11.35 -10.36 5.38
CA SER A 251 -10.27 -10.07 6.31
C SER A 251 -10.78 -9.31 7.54
N ALA A 252 -10.12 -9.53 8.67
CA ALA A 252 -10.35 -8.78 9.89
C ALA A 252 -9.01 -8.51 10.59
N TYR A 253 -8.77 -7.26 10.94
CA TYR A 253 -7.54 -6.81 11.60
C TYR A 253 -7.86 -5.94 12.81
N HIS A 254 -7.09 -6.09 13.86
CA HIS A 254 -7.10 -5.25 15.06
C HIS A 254 -5.77 -4.53 15.22
N GLN A 255 -5.83 -3.25 15.57
CA GLN A 255 -4.66 -2.43 15.90
C GLN A 255 -4.73 -1.96 17.35
N GLY A 256 -3.59 -2.08 18.04
CA GLY A 256 -3.41 -1.65 19.42
C GLY A 256 -2.02 -1.05 19.65
N GLY A 257 -1.75 -0.66 20.89
CA GLY A 257 -0.51 0.00 21.26
C GLY A 257 -0.61 1.52 21.13
N HIS A 258 0.28 2.14 20.35
CA HIS A 258 0.31 3.59 20.13
C HIS A 258 0.36 3.92 18.65
N ASP A 259 -0.30 5.01 18.26
CA ASP A 259 -0.17 5.54 16.90
C ASP A 259 1.17 6.30 16.71
N LYS A 260 1.40 6.78 15.49
CA LYS A 260 2.61 7.55 15.12
C LYS A 260 2.83 8.84 15.90
N ASP A 261 1.82 9.32 16.59
CA ASP A 261 1.85 10.56 17.41
C ASP A 261 1.79 10.25 18.92
N GLY A 262 1.93 8.97 19.30
CA GLY A 262 2.02 8.51 20.69
C GLY A 262 0.69 8.33 21.41
N ARG A 263 -0.45 8.48 20.73
CA ARG A 263 -1.76 8.27 21.35
C ARG A 263 -2.03 6.78 21.47
N SER A 264 -2.66 6.36 22.56
CA SER A 264 -3.19 5.00 22.69
C SER A 264 -4.09 4.66 21.50
N LEU A 265 -3.91 3.47 20.93
CA LEU A 265 -4.61 3.05 19.73
C LEU A 265 -5.49 1.82 20.01
N ARG A 266 -6.73 1.86 19.53
CA ARG A 266 -7.62 0.72 19.49
C ARG A 266 -8.51 0.81 18.24
N ALA A 267 -8.12 0.12 17.19
CA ALA A 267 -8.78 0.27 15.89
C ALA A 267 -9.00 -1.09 15.22
N ASN A 268 -9.99 -1.15 14.33
CA ASN A 268 -10.37 -2.39 13.65
C ASN A 268 -10.64 -2.14 12.17
N LEU A 269 -10.35 -3.16 11.36
CA LEU A 269 -10.80 -3.29 9.98
C LEU A 269 -11.54 -4.61 9.84
N ALA A 270 -12.66 -4.60 9.14
CA ALA A 270 -13.38 -5.78 8.68
C ALA A 270 -13.76 -5.61 7.21
N SER A 271 -13.58 -6.65 6.41
CA SER A 271 -13.85 -6.64 4.98
C SER A 271 -14.42 -7.96 4.53
N ILE A 272 -15.43 -7.92 3.68
CA ILE A 272 -15.95 -9.09 2.99
C ILE A 272 -16.31 -8.74 1.55
N THR A 273 -15.94 -9.60 0.63
CA THR A 273 -16.22 -9.46 -0.81
C THR A 273 -16.63 -10.80 -1.35
N SER A 274 -17.70 -10.83 -2.11
CA SER A 274 -18.10 -12.01 -2.86
C SER A 274 -17.92 -11.77 -4.36
N THR A 275 -17.59 -12.82 -5.11
CA THR A 275 -17.55 -12.79 -6.57
C THR A 275 -18.37 -13.93 -7.13
N PHE A 276 -19.34 -13.61 -7.97
CA PHE A 276 -20.21 -14.54 -8.67
C PHE A 276 -19.88 -14.58 -10.15
N GLN A 277 -19.60 -15.74 -10.68
CA GLN A 277 -19.44 -15.94 -12.12
C GLN A 277 -20.80 -16.21 -12.78
N ILE A 278 -21.24 -15.26 -13.60
CA ILE A 278 -22.47 -15.34 -14.37
C ILE A 278 -22.14 -15.74 -15.81
N GLY A 279 -22.39 -17.01 -16.16
CA GLY A 279 -21.96 -17.55 -17.46
C GLY A 279 -20.43 -17.66 -17.55
N ARG A 280 -19.88 -17.46 -18.76
CA ARG A 280 -18.43 -17.62 -19.02
C ARG A 280 -17.62 -16.32 -18.93
N LYS A 281 -18.27 -15.18 -19.07
CA LYS A 281 -17.61 -13.91 -19.33
C LYS A 281 -17.84 -12.83 -18.26
N LEU A 282 -18.93 -12.93 -17.52
CA LEU A 282 -19.36 -11.94 -16.56
C LEU A 282 -19.08 -12.40 -15.12
N PHE A 283 -18.44 -11.53 -14.36
CA PHE A 283 -18.21 -11.70 -12.92
C PHE A 283 -18.75 -10.46 -12.22
N VAL A 284 -19.49 -10.65 -11.15
CA VAL A 284 -20.04 -9.58 -10.33
C VAL A 284 -19.74 -9.83 -8.87
N GLY A 285 -19.53 -8.77 -8.10
CA GLY A 285 -19.11 -8.91 -6.72
C GLY A 285 -19.54 -7.76 -5.83
N PRO A 286 -20.58 -7.94 -4.98
CA PRO A 286 -20.81 -7.04 -3.87
C PRO A 286 -19.77 -7.24 -2.76
N GLY A 287 -19.49 -6.17 -2.04
CA GLY A 287 -18.62 -6.20 -0.88
C GLY A 287 -18.82 -5.01 0.03
N ILE A 288 -18.22 -5.11 1.21
CA ILE A 288 -18.23 -4.07 2.23
C ILE A 288 -16.89 -4.05 2.96
N ASP A 289 -16.37 -2.87 3.20
CA ASP A 289 -15.22 -2.60 4.06
C ASP A 289 -15.64 -1.68 5.21
N TYR A 290 -15.24 -2.00 6.42
CA TYR A 290 -15.36 -1.17 7.60
C TYR A 290 -13.97 -0.89 8.16
N LEU A 291 -13.62 0.40 8.29
CA LEU A 291 -12.44 0.87 8.98
C LEU A 291 -12.90 1.75 10.14
N SER A 292 -12.58 1.36 11.36
CA SER A 292 -12.97 2.12 12.55
C SER A 292 -12.36 3.52 12.57
N GLY A 293 -12.99 4.42 13.31
CA GLY A 293 -12.53 5.78 13.52
C GLY A 293 -12.98 6.34 14.86
N THR A 294 -12.65 7.59 15.12
CA THR A 294 -12.99 8.32 16.33
C THR A 294 -14.19 9.23 16.07
N ASP A 295 -15.07 9.35 17.03
CA ASP A 295 -16.22 10.27 17.02
C ASP A 295 -15.73 11.72 16.87
N GLY A 296 -16.14 12.39 15.79
CA GLY A 296 -15.72 13.76 15.45
C GLY A 296 -16.24 14.84 16.40
N THR A 297 -17.28 14.52 17.21
CA THR A 297 -17.80 15.47 18.19
C THR A 297 -16.98 15.49 19.49
N LYS A 298 -16.10 14.51 19.70
CA LYS A 298 -15.24 14.44 20.87
C LYS A 298 -13.96 15.23 20.66
N ALA A 299 -13.60 16.02 21.65
CA ALA A 299 -12.31 16.71 21.66
C ALA A 299 -11.16 15.68 21.63
N VAL A 300 -10.21 15.91 20.73
CA VAL A 300 -9.01 15.06 20.60
C VAL A 300 -7.86 15.77 21.32
N THR A 301 -7.43 15.22 22.44
CA THR A 301 -6.24 15.65 23.18
C THR A 301 -5.07 14.70 22.91
N ALA A 302 -3.88 15.06 23.34
CA ALA A 302 -2.71 14.18 23.24
C ALA A 302 -2.90 12.85 24.01
N THR A 303 -3.75 12.82 25.02
CA THR A 303 -4.06 11.65 25.84
C THR A 303 -5.30 10.88 25.35
N SER A 304 -6.03 11.41 24.37
CA SER A 304 -7.22 10.74 23.83
C SER A 304 -6.83 9.47 23.09
N GLN A 305 -7.61 8.40 23.27
CA GLN A 305 -7.46 7.18 22.50
C GLN A 305 -7.81 7.44 21.02
N SER A 306 -6.96 6.98 20.12
CA SER A 306 -7.24 6.92 18.68
C SER A 306 -7.95 5.61 18.35
N ASN A 307 -9.05 5.69 17.62
CA ASN A 307 -9.74 4.51 17.09
C ASN A 307 -9.63 4.45 15.56
N LEU A 308 -8.80 5.29 14.94
CA LEU A 308 -8.62 5.31 13.50
C LEU A 308 -7.73 4.15 13.04
N PHE A 309 -8.31 3.27 12.24
CA PHE A 309 -7.56 2.19 11.61
C PHE A 309 -6.66 2.76 10.49
N ASP A 310 -5.39 2.37 10.52
CA ASP A 310 -4.42 2.69 9.48
C ASP A 310 -4.12 1.42 8.67
N PRO A 311 -4.38 1.38 7.34
CA PRO A 311 -4.13 0.20 6.51
C PRO A 311 -2.64 -0.08 6.26
N LEU A 312 -1.78 0.33 7.16
CA LEU A 312 -0.34 0.08 7.17
C LEU A 312 0.33 0.45 5.84
N TYR A 313 0.94 -0.54 5.22
CA TYR A 313 1.72 -0.43 3.98
C TYR A 313 1.02 -1.18 2.84
N GLY A 314 -0.30 -1.12 2.81
CA GLY A 314 -1.17 -1.75 1.81
C GLY A 314 -1.23 -1.00 0.47
N THR A 315 -2.20 -1.39 -0.35
CA THR A 315 -2.48 -0.81 -1.66
C THR A 315 -3.89 -0.18 -1.67
N PRO A 316 -4.10 0.99 -1.03
CA PRO A 316 -5.43 1.60 -0.83
C PRO A 316 -6.21 1.82 -2.12
N HIS A 317 -5.55 2.29 -3.19
CA HIS A 317 -6.14 2.51 -4.52
C HIS A 317 -6.93 1.31 -5.06
N LYS A 318 -6.57 0.10 -4.67
CA LYS A 318 -7.24 -1.13 -5.11
C LYS A 318 -8.62 -1.33 -4.46
N PHE A 319 -8.89 -0.66 -3.33
CA PHE A 319 -10.03 -0.99 -2.45
C PHE A 319 -11.02 0.13 -2.27
N TRP A 320 -10.54 1.38 -2.12
CA TRP A 320 -11.37 2.51 -1.66
C TRP A 320 -11.51 3.60 -2.72
N GLY A 321 -11.84 3.17 -3.96
CA GLY A 321 -12.05 4.03 -5.11
C GLY A 321 -10.77 4.41 -5.84
N SER A 322 -10.86 4.57 -7.14
CA SER A 322 -9.73 4.89 -8.03
C SER A 322 -9.40 6.38 -8.08
N MET A 323 -10.30 7.23 -7.57
CA MET A 323 -10.07 8.68 -7.43
C MET A 323 -9.18 9.04 -6.23
N ASP A 324 -8.80 8.05 -5.40
CA ASP A 324 -7.86 8.19 -4.28
C ASP A 324 -8.29 9.19 -3.20
N TYR A 325 -9.59 9.35 -2.95
CA TYR A 325 -10.09 10.23 -1.89
C TYR A 325 -9.78 9.70 -0.49
N PHE A 326 -9.73 8.38 -0.32
CA PHE A 326 -9.63 7.74 0.98
C PHE A 326 -8.36 6.89 1.07
N TYR A 327 -7.52 7.18 2.07
CA TYR A 327 -6.32 6.41 2.43
C TYR A 327 -5.23 6.27 1.35
N ALA A 328 -5.40 6.84 0.16
CA ALA A 328 -4.42 6.75 -0.91
C ALA A 328 -3.65 8.05 -1.11
N ALA A 329 -4.30 9.13 -1.56
CA ALA A 329 -3.65 10.40 -1.84
C ALA A 329 -3.74 11.39 -0.67
N SER A 330 -4.74 11.25 0.20
CA SER A 330 -4.91 12.09 1.38
C SER A 330 -5.28 11.27 2.60
N GLY A 331 -4.88 11.75 3.77
CA GLY A 331 -5.42 11.24 5.02
C GLY A 331 -6.91 11.56 5.09
N PHE A 332 -7.76 10.56 5.06
CA PHE A 332 -9.16 10.70 5.39
C PHE A 332 -9.29 11.00 6.88
N GLY A 333 -10.25 11.84 7.25
CA GLY A 333 -10.46 12.31 8.62
C GLY A 333 -10.51 11.23 9.69
N LYS A 334 -10.60 11.61 10.93
CA LYS A 334 -10.49 10.71 12.10
C LYS A 334 -11.66 9.74 12.26
N GLN A 335 -12.72 9.85 11.44
CA GLN A 335 -14.00 9.20 11.64
C GLN A 335 -14.07 7.77 11.11
N GLY A 336 -13.02 7.31 10.41
CA GLY A 336 -13.02 6.00 9.77
C GLY A 336 -13.90 5.95 8.52
N LEU A 337 -14.01 4.79 7.90
CA LEU A 337 -14.70 4.62 6.61
C LEU A 337 -15.57 3.38 6.61
N LEU A 338 -16.79 3.52 6.11
CA LEU A 338 -17.65 2.45 5.65
C LEU A 338 -17.71 2.58 4.12
N ASN A 339 -17.28 1.54 3.41
CA ASN A 339 -17.29 1.44 1.96
C ASN A 339 -18.11 0.23 1.56
N TYR A 340 -19.27 0.45 0.97
CA TYR A 340 -20.04 -0.61 0.33
C TYR A 340 -19.89 -0.47 -1.18
N PHE A 341 -19.64 -1.59 -1.84
CA PHE A 341 -19.28 -1.54 -3.25
C PHE A 341 -19.87 -2.71 -4.04
N PHE A 342 -19.96 -2.48 -5.34
CA PHE A 342 -20.30 -3.49 -6.32
C PHE A 342 -19.30 -3.43 -7.45
N LYS A 343 -18.65 -4.57 -7.74
CA LYS A 343 -17.66 -4.69 -8.80
C LYS A 343 -18.17 -5.59 -9.91
N MET A 344 -17.93 -5.19 -11.15
CA MET A 344 -18.27 -5.96 -12.33
C MET A 344 -17.04 -6.11 -13.23
N LYS A 345 -16.80 -7.33 -13.71
CA LYS A 345 -15.79 -7.64 -14.72
C LYS A 345 -16.44 -8.39 -15.87
N TYR A 346 -16.31 -7.86 -17.08
CA TYR A 346 -16.79 -8.48 -18.29
C TYR A 346 -15.65 -8.76 -19.27
N ASN A 347 -15.34 -10.03 -19.50
CA ASN A 347 -14.36 -10.50 -20.48
C ASN A 347 -15.03 -10.57 -21.87
N ALA A 348 -15.05 -9.46 -22.61
CA ALA A 348 -15.70 -9.40 -23.93
C ALA A 348 -15.01 -10.32 -24.93
N LYS A 349 -13.65 -10.31 -24.91
CA LYS A 349 -12.76 -11.20 -25.68
C LYS A 349 -11.61 -11.65 -24.77
N ASP A 350 -10.80 -12.60 -25.23
CA ASP A 350 -9.64 -13.08 -24.47
C ASP A 350 -8.62 -11.97 -24.19
N ASN A 351 -8.61 -10.94 -25.03
CA ASN A 351 -7.71 -9.79 -24.91
C ASN A 351 -8.42 -8.48 -24.57
N LEU A 352 -9.74 -8.49 -24.31
CA LEU A 352 -10.51 -7.27 -24.02
C LEU A 352 -11.40 -7.48 -22.78
N THR A 353 -11.16 -6.71 -21.75
CA THR A 353 -11.88 -6.75 -20.47
C THR A 353 -12.40 -5.36 -20.10
N PHE A 354 -13.64 -5.29 -19.67
CA PHE A 354 -14.27 -4.12 -19.06
C PHE A 354 -14.43 -4.36 -17.56
N LEU A 355 -14.12 -3.35 -16.78
CA LEU A 355 -14.29 -3.34 -15.32
C LEU A 355 -15.14 -2.12 -14.96
N LEU A 356 -16.08 -2.32 -14.05
CA LEU A 356 -16.91 -1.27 -13.49
C LEU A 356 -16.97 -1.49 -11.99
N ASP A 357 -16.52 -0.50 -11.21
CA ASP A 357 -16.63 -0.48 -9.76
C ASP A 357 -17.55 0.67 -9.37
N ILE A 358 -18.49 0.40 -8.46
CA ILE A 358 -19.40 1.39 -7.89
C ILE A 358 -19.17 1.35 -6.39
N HIS A 359 -18.85 2.50 -5.81
CA HIS A 359 -18.62 2.65 -4.38
C HIS A 359 -19.60 3.62 -3.76
N GLY A 360 -20.13 3.29 -2.58
CA GLY A 360 -20.79 4.22 -1.69
C GLY A 360 -19.97 4.37 -0.42
N PHE A 361 -19.67 5.59 -0.05
CA PHE A 361 -18.81 5.90 1.08
C PHE A 361 -19.56 6.62 2.19
N GLU A 362 -19.36 6.16 3.43
CA GLU A 362 -19.85 6.80 4.64
C GLU A 362 -18.75 6.92 5.68
N ALA A 363 -18.84 7.91 6.54
CA ALA A 363 -18.03 7.97 7.74
C ALA A 363 -18.48 6.88 8.73
N ALA A 364 -17.52 6.08 9.23
CA ALA A 364 -17.83 5.02 10.20
C ALA A 364 -18.25 5.56 11.59
N ASN A 365 -18.02 6.84 11.85
CA ASN A 365 -18.39 7.56 13.06
C ASN A 365 -18.91 8.96 12.75
N THR A 366 -19.46 9.62 13.76
CA THR A 366 -20.05 10.95 13.65
C THR A 366 -19.07 11.97 13.10
N LEU A 367 -19.48 12.67 12.04
CA LEU A 367 -18.81 13.86 11.54
C LEU A 367 -19.28 15.10 12.33
N SER A 368 -18.38 16.04 12.61
CA SER A 368 -18.68 17.28 13.30
C SER A 368 -18.41 18.48 12.39
N ASN A 369 -19.26 19.50 12.48
CA ASN A 369 -19.06 20.78 11.80
C ASN A 369 -18.09 21.72 12.55
N GLY A 370 -17.43 21.25 13.63
CA GLY A 370 -16.52 22.02 14.46
C GLY A 370 -17.22 22.96 15.47
N ALA A 371 -18.51 23.23 15.33
CA ALA A 371 -19.32 24.05 16.23
C ALA A 371 -20.22 23.23 17.16
N GLY A 372 -19.92 21.91 17.33
CA GLY A 372 -20.69 20.99 18.15
C GLY A 372 -21.90 20.36 17.45
N GLY A 373 -22.19 20.72 16.21
CA GLY A 373 -23.22 20.09 15.39
C GLY A 373 -22.71 18.82 14.70
N LYS A 374 -23.64 17.93 14.33
CA LYS A 374 -23.37 16.73 13.55
C LYS A 374 -23.58 17.02 12.08
N LEU A 375 -22.71 16.46 11.23
CA LEU A 375 -22.87 16.41 9.79
C LEU A 375 -23.41 15.03 9.38
N ASP A 376 -23.93 14.94 8.15
CA ASP A 376 -24.31 13.67 7.53
C ASP A 376 -23.10 12.74 7.42
N SER A 377 -23.30 11.45 7.62
CA SER A 377 -22.28 10.43 7.47
C SER A 377 -21.95 10.11 6.02
N TYR A 378 -22.87 10.38 5.10
CA TYR A 378 -22.67 10.12 3.67
C TYR A 378 -21.59 11.02 3.08
N LEU A 379 -20.57 10.40 2.46
CA LEU A 379 -19.40 11.07 1.90
C LEU A 379 -19.45 11.18 0.38
N GLY A 380 -20.20 10.30 -0.27
CA GLY A 380 -20.35 10.33 -1.72
C GLY A 380 -20.46 8.96 -2.37
N THR A 381 -20.68 8.98 -3.68
CA THR A 381 -20.65 7.82 -4.55
C THR A 381 -19.56 8.01 -5.59
N GLU A 382 -18.79 6.97 -5.86
CA GLU A 382 -17.76 6.94 -6.90
C GLU A 382 -18.07 5.84 -7.92
N LEU A 383 -17.84 6.14 -9.18
CA LEU A 383 -18.00 5.23 -10.32
C LEU A 383 -16.68 5.14 -11.07
N ASP A 384 -16.10 3.96 -11.12
CA ASP A 384 -14.85 3.70 -11.83
C ASP A 384 -15.10 2.81 -13.04
N LEU A 385 -14.76 3.28 -14.21
CA LEU A 385 -14.79 2.49 -15.44
C LEU A 385 -13.38 2.29 -15.96
N LEU A 386 -13.00 1.03 -16.20
CA LEU A 386 -11.69 0.68 -16.74
C LEU A 386 -11.81 -0.32 -17.89
N VAL A 387 -11.15 -0.02 -18.99
CA VAL A 387 -11.02 -0.90 -20.16
C VAL A 387 -9.56 -1.37 -20.25
N LYS A 388 -9.37 -2.69 -20.34
CA LYS A 388 -8.05 -3.31 -20.50
C LYS A 388 -8.00 -4.02 -21.85
N TYR A 389 -7.01 -3.68 -22.67
CA TYR A 389 -6.79 -4.28 -23.96
C TYR A 389 -5.36 -4.80 -24.10
N ASN A 390 -5.20 -6.11 -24.22
CA ASN A 390 -3.91 -6.75 -24.47
C ASN A 390 -3.68 -6.77 -25.98
N LEU A 391 -2.95 -5.78 -26.51
CA LEU A 391 -2.62 -5.73 -27.94
C LEU A 391 -1.73 -6.91 -28.33
N THR A 392 -0.76 -7.23 -27.49
CA THR A 392 0.11 -8.41 -27.59
C THR A 392 0.33 -9.01 -26.21
N LYS A 393 1.14 -10.08 -26.11
CA LYS A 393 1.58 -10.62 -24.80
C LYS A 393 2.47 -9.65 -24.00
N MET A 394 3.03 -8.63 -24.68
CA MET A 394 3.96 -7.66 -24.08
C MET A 394 3.37 -6.25 -23.99
N ILE A 395 2.32 -5.94 -24.75
CA ILE A 395 1.75 -4.59 -24.84
C ILE A 395 0.32 -4.62 -24.29
N ASN A 396 0.11 -3.94 -23.18
CA ASN A 396 -1.18 -3.74 -22.55
C ASN A 396 -1.57 -2.27 -22.63
N ILE A 397 -2.81 -1.99 -22.98
CA ILE A 397 -3.38 -0.64 -23.03
C ILE A 397 -4.52 -0.61 -22.03
N GLU A 398 -4.54 0.39 -21.16
CA GLU A 398 -5.61 0.62 -20.21
C GLU A 398 -6.16 2.05 -20.40
N ALA A 399 -7.48 2.20 -20.35
CA ALA A 399 -8.15 3.48 -20.33
C ALA A 399 -9.21 3.45 -19.22
N GLY A 400 -9.30 4.51 -18.43
CA GLY A 400 -10.21 4.57 -17.30
C GLY A 400 -10.82 5.97 -17.11
N TYR A 401 -11.95 5.98 -16.41
CA TYR A 401 -12.66 7.18 -16.02
C TYR A 401 -13.26 6.98 -14.64
#